data_d33dcdf578a453b0348fd0a15cec24f0
#
_entry.id   d33dcdf578a453b0348fd0a15cec24f0
#
_cell.length_a   1.000
_cell.length_b   1.000
_cell.length_c   1.000
_cell.angle_alpha   90.00
_cell.angle_beta   90.00
_cell.angle_gamma   90.00
#
_symmetry.space_group_name_H-M   'P 1'
#
loop_
_entity.id
_entity.type
_entity.pdbx_description
1 polymer ?
#
loop_
_entity_poly.entity_id
_entity_poly.type
_entity_poly.pdbx_seq_one_letter_code
_entity_poly.pdbx_strand_id
1 'polypeptide(L)'
;LKGLLVQSFFKKKDYYPKAFFDLKGRILENDEILQFFGVLVECKSLLFGGFIEEKTEEKKELRMIDASIHAGEKIEIYEDTLITGKINPGAIVQVYAKLYVMQGVFGIIEVQSEEACISSQRFKNATIRFFGKSIHHFTTFEMSLVYYKDNDIVVEKGDYIHV
;
A
#
# COMPACT_ATOMS: atom_id res chain seq x y z
N LEU A 1 10.37 28.35 -17.31
CA LEU A 1 8.92 28.32 -17.52
C LEU A 1 8.45 29.19 -18.68
N LYS A 2 8.92 30.45 -18.80
CA LYS A 2 8.54 31.32 -19.96
C LYS A 2 8.96 30.73 -21.32
N GLY A 3 10.07 30.00 -21.41
CA GLY A 3 10.54 29.37 -22.66
C GLY A 3 9.73 28.18 -23.13
N LEU A 4 9.12 27.43 -22.22
CA LEU A 4 8.27 26.26 -22.51
C LEU A 4 6.85 26.65 -22.94
N LEU A 5 6.36 27.82 -22.51
CA LEU A 5 5.02 28.31 -22.77
C LEU A 5 4.86 29.07 -24.10
N VAL A 6 5.95 29.41 -24.77
CA VAL A 6 5.94 30.21 -26.02
C VAL A 6 5.97 29.31 -27.28
N GLN A 7 6.10 28.00 -27.16
CA GLN A 7 6.06 27.16 -28.34
C GLN A 7 4.63 27.02 -28.88
N SER A 8 4.45 27.45 -30.10
CA SER A 8 3.22 27.75 -30.87
C SER A 8 2.33 26.55 -31.20
N PHE A 9 2.27 25.48 -30.39
CA PHE A 9 1.49 24.29 -30.68
C PHE A 9 -0.03 24.43 -30.41
N PHE A 10 -0.48 25.55 -29.81
CA PHE A 10 -1.86 25.68 -29.31
C PHE A 10 -2.68 26.77 -30.04
N LYS A 11 -2.46 26.95 -31.33
CA LYS A 11 -3.27 27.86 -32.14
C LYS A 11 -4.58 27.27 -32.65
N LYS A 12 -5.38 26.63 -31.82
CA LYS A 12 -6.82 26.49 -32.08
C LYS A 12 -7.58 27.48 -31.19
N LYS A 13 -8.42 28.28 -31.80
CA LYS A 13 -9.01 29.51 -31.28
C LYS A 13 -9.86 29.37 -30.00
N ASP A 14 -10.16 28.15 -29.54
CA ASP A 14 -11.03 27.89 -28.38
C ASP A 14 -10.60 26.66 -27.54
N TYR A 15 -9.35 26.24 -27.65
CA TYR A 15 -8.84 25.13 -26.86
C TYR A 15 -7.79 25.61 -25.85
N TYR A 16 -8.13 25.52 -24.56
CA TYR A 16 -7.24 25.80 -23.45
C TYR A 16 -6.85 24.50 -22.77
N PRO A 17 -5.68 23.92 -23.08
CA PRO A 17 -5.24 22.68 -22.45
C PRO A 17 -5.02 22.90 -20.95
N LYS A 18 -5.42 21.93 -20.16
CA LYS A 18 -5.07 21.88 -18.73
C LYS A 18 -3.64 21.38 -18.59
N ALA A 19 -2.81 22.14 -17.89
CA ALA A 19 -1.48 21.72 -17.51
C ALA A 19 -1.40 21.30 -16.06
N PHE A 20 -0.75 20.19 -15.83
CA PHE A 20 -0.40 19.72 -14.51
C PHE A 20 1.09 19.84 -14.32
N PHE A 21 1.52 20.28 -13.13
CA PHE A 21 2.91 20.56 -12.84
C PHE A 21 3.44 19.57 -11.82
N ASP A 22 4.48 18.85 -12.23
CA ASP A 22 5.20 17.94 -11.36
C ASP A 22 6.31 18.72 -10.63
N LEU A 23 6.19 18.79 -9.31
CA LEU A 23 7.18 19.46 -8.44
C LEU A 23 8.32 18.52 -8.05
N LYS A 24 8.30 17.25 -8.44
CA LYS A 24 9.30 16.22 -8.08
C LYS A 24 9.60 16.17 -6.57
N GLY A 25 8.54 16.21 -5.76
CA GLY A 25 8.66 16.19 -4.31
C GLY A 25 9.09 17.49 -3.65
N ARG A 26 9.29 18.59 -4.44
CA ARG A 26 9.62 19.90 -3.89
C ARG A 26 8.37 20.58 -3.33
N ILE A 27 8.49 21.10 -2.12
CA ILE A 27 7.47 21.95 -1.51
C ILE A 27 7.77 23.40 -1.93
N LEU A 28 6.76 24.10 -2.45
CA LEU A 28 6.88 25.52 -2.79
C LEU A 28 6.62 26.38 -1.54
N GLU A 29 7.45 27.39 -1.36
CA GLU A 29 7.22 28.43 -0.35
C GLU A 29 6.15 29.43 -0.84
N ASN A 30 5.58 30.23 0.06
CA ASN A 30 4.46 31.13 -0.26
C ASN A 30 4.78 32.14 -1.37
N ASP A 31 5.98 32.68 -1.37
CA ASP A 31 6.47 33.62 -2.41
C ASP A 31 6.70 32.92 -3.75
N GLU A 32 7.19 31.68 -3.76
CA GLU A 32 7.34 30.86 -4.97
C GLU A 32 5.96 30.52 -5.56
N ILE A 33 4.98 30.22 -4.73
CA ILE A 33 3.60 29.98 -5.15
C ILE A 33 3.01 31.21 -5.83
N LEU A 34 3.20 32.38 -5.23
CA LEU A 34 2.72 33.64 -5.81
C LEU A 34 3.38 33.96 -7.16
N GLN A 35 4.69 33.74 -7.27
CA GLN A 35 5.42 33.91 -8.54
C GLN A 35 4.94 32.92 -9.59
N PHE A 36 4.72 31.68 -9.21
CA PHE A 36 4.22 30.63 -10.11
C PHE A 36 2.84 30.99 -10.68
N PHE A 37 1.90 31.37 -9.82
CA PHE A 37 0.58 31.80 -10.27
C PHE A 37 0.61 33.10 -11.07
N GLY A 38 1.51 34.05 -10.74
CA GLY A 38 1.73 35.27 -11.53
C GLY A 38 2.10 34.95 -12.98
N VAL A 39 3.00 33.99 -13.21
CA VAL A 39 3.37 33.53 -14.55
C VAL A 39 2.20 32.82 -15.26
N LEU A 40 1.41 32.03 -14.53
CA LEU A 40 0.24 31.34 -15.12
C LEU A 40 -0.86 32.32 -15.57
N VAL A 41 -1.12 33.36 -14.78
CA VAL A 41 -2.14 34.37 -15.12
C VAL A 41 -1.71 35.17 -16.40
N GLU A 42 -0.41 35.39 -16.61
CA GLU A 42 0.09 35.99 -17.86
C GLU A 42 -0.08 35.05 -19.07
N CYS A 43 -0.19 33.74 -18.86
CA CYS A 43 -0.36 32.73 -19.90
C CYS A 43 -1.83 32.52 -20.25
N LYS A 44 -2.34 33.32 -21.21
CA LYS A 44 -3.74 33.25 -21.66
C LYS A 44 -4.13 31.99 -22.43
N SER A 45 -3.21 31.09 -22.69
CA SER A 45 -3.42 29.90 -23.53
C SER A 45 -3.42 28.58 -22.77
N LEU A 46 -3.37 28.62 -21.43
CA LEU A 46 -3.17 27.43 -20.60
C LEU A 46 -4.05 27.51 -19.33
N LEU A 47 -4.74 26.45 -19.01
CA LEU A 47 -5.47 26.33 -17.75
C LEU A 47 -4.62 25.55 -16.73
N PHE A 48 -4.57 26.05 -15.52
CA PHE A 48 -3.98 25.30 -14.41
C PHE A 48 -4.85 24.10 -14.04
N GLY A 49 -4.30 22.90 -14.15
CA GLY A 49 -4.97 21.67 -13.81
C GLY A 49 -4.70 21.20 -12.37
N GLY A 50 -3.56 21.59 -11.82
CA GLY A 50 -3.12 21.18 -10.47
C GLY A 50 -1.62 20.85 -10.44
N PHE A 51 -1.15 20.51 -9.26
CA PHE A 51 0.16 19.90 -9.09
C PHE A 51 0.01 18.38 -9.13
N ILE A 52 0.96 17.72 -9.78
CA ILE A 52 1.12 16.27 -9.65
C ILE A 52 1.87 16.05 -8.34
N GLU A 53 1.17 15.54 -7.34
CA GLU A 53 1.85 14.92 -6.23
C GLU A 53 2.34 13.56 -6.75
N GLU A 54 3.65 13.43 -7.00
CA GLU A 54 4.23 12.11 -6.87
C GLU A 54 3.94 11.71 -5.42
N LYS A 55 2.95 10.86 -5.21
CA LYS A 55 3.04 9.98 -4.06
C LYS A 55 4.37 9.27 -4.27
N THR A 56 5.39 9.72 -3.57
CA THR A 56 6.51 8.89 -3.22
C THR A 56 5.85 7.74 -2.45
N GLU A 57 5.42 6.73 -3.18
CA GLU A 57 5.36 5.41 -2.61
C GLU A 57 6.79 5.21 -2.15
N GLU A 58 7.03 5.45 -0.86
CA GLU A 58 8.20 4.88 -0.22
C GLU A 58 8.20 3.46 -0.74
N LYS A 59 9.22 3.10 -1.53
CA LYS A 59 9.44 1.71 -1.89
C LYS A 59 9.63 1.00 -0.57
N LYS A 60 8.53 0.57 0.03
CA LYS A 60 8.58 -0.33 1.19
C LYS A 60 9.22 -1.58 0.65
N GLU A 61 10.49 -1.75 0.96
CA GLU A 61 11.22 -2.95 0.59
C GLU A 61 10.49 -4.11 1.27
N LEU A 62 10.08 -5.08 0.47
CA LEU A 62 9.46 -6.30 0.97
C LEU A 62 10.58 -7.14 1.61
N ARG A 63 10.54 -7.28 2.93
CA ARG A 63 11.42 -8.20 3.64
C ARG A 63 11.08 -9.64 3.27
N MET A 64 12.08 -10.47 3.04
CA MET A 64 11.89 -11.88 2.78
C MET A 64 12.49 -12.73 3.90
N ILE A 65 11.69 -13.65 4.45
CA ILE A 65 12.11 -14.69 5.36
C ILE A 65 12.02 -16.02 4.60
N ASP A 66 13.17 -16.52 4.14
CA ASP A 66 13.26 -17.77 3.38
C ASP A 66 13.34 -18.98 4.33
N ALA A 67 12.32 -19.13 5.15
CA ALA A 67 12.21 -20.19 6.14
C ALA A 67 10.76 -20.43 6.55
N SER A 68 10.52 -21.53 7.25
CA SER A 68 9.28 -21.78 8.00
C SER A 68 9.47 -21.33 9.45
N ILE A 69 8.39 -20.87 10.08
CA ILE A 69 8.37 -20.55 11.51
C ILE A 69 7.94 -21.81 12.28
N HIS A 70 8.77 -22.25 13.19
CA HIS A 70 8.58 -23.53 13.89
C HIS A 70 7.74 -23.41 15.16
N ALA A 71 7.23 -24.52 15.63
CA ALA A 71 6.49 -24.60 16.89
C ALA A 71 7.34 -24.06 18.05
N GLY A 72 6.73 -23.21 18.88
CA GLY A 72 7.42 -22.55 20.00
C GLY A 72 8.18 -21.28 19.64
N GLU A 73 8.34 -20.97 18.36
CA GLU A 73 8.92 -19.69 17.93
C GLU A 73 7.89 -18.57 18.03
N LYS A 74 8.37 -17.41 18.50
CA LYS A 74 7.62 -16.16 18.48
C LYS A 74 8.43 -15.12 17.71
N ILE A 75 7.85 -14.56 16.64
CA ILE A 75 8.46 -13.52 15.84
C ILE A 75 7.58 -12.29 15.75
N GLU A 76 8.19 -11.14 15.52
CA GLU A 76 7.53 -9.85 15.34
C GLU A 76 7.86 -9.28 13.95
N ILE A 77 6.85 -8.78 13.25
CA ILE A 77 6.93 -8.28 11.87
C ILE A 77 6.47 -6.84 11.84
N TYR A 78 7.42 -5.91 11.68
CA TYR A 78 7.19 -4.47 11.66
C TYR A 78 7.16 -3.86 10.27
N GLU A 79 7.57 -4.60 9.25
CA GLU A 79 7.62 -4.19 7.85
C GLU A 79 6.94 -5.22 6.96
N ASP A 80 6.53 -4.82 5.75
CA ASP A 80 5.88 -5.72 4.79
C ASP A 80 6.80 -6.92 4.53
N THR A 81 6.32 -8.13 4.85
CA THR A 81 7.17 -9.33 4.90
C THR A 81 6.55 -10.50 4.14
N LEU A 82 7.38 -11.17 3.33
CA LEU A 82 7.07 -12.44 2.69
C LEU A 82 7.78 -13.58 3.43
N ILE A 83 7.02 -14.55 3.92
CA ILE A 83 7.53 -15.83 4.42
C ILE A 83 7.35 -16.87 3.31
N THR A 84 8.46 -17.42 2.78
CA THR A 84 8.41 -18.42 1.71
C THR A 84 7.98 -19.79 2.21
N GLY A 85 8.23 -20.08 3.48
CA GLY A 85 7.81 -21.31 4.15
C GLY A 85 6.38 -21.24 4.70
N LYS A 86 6.16 -21.95 5.77
CA LYS A 86 4.88 -22.05 6.50
C LYS A 86 5.01 -21.57 7.94
N ILE A 87 3.90 -21.16 8.52
CA ILE A 87 3.80 -20.91 9.96
C ILE A 87 3.23 -22.18 10.60
N ASN A 88 4.06 -22.92 11.33
CA ASN A 88 3.69 -24.20 11.90
C ASN A 88 2.74 -24.08 13.11
N PRO A 89 1.99 -25.14 13.44
CA PRO A 89 1.23 -25.18 14.67
C PRO A 89 2.10 -24.90 15.89
N GLY A 90 1.62 -24.04 16.81
CA GLY A 90 2.38 -23.63 18.00
C GLY A 90 3.37 -22.49 17.78
N ALA A 91 3.55 -22.02 16.56
CA ALA A 91 4.26 -20.76 16.28
C ALA A 91 3.33 -19.56 16.51
N ILE A 92 3.91 -18.44 16.94
CA ILE A 92 3.20 -17.16 17.13
C ILE A 92 3.88 -16.08 16.30
N VAL A 93 3.13 -15.40 15.45
CA VAL A 93 3.61 -14.29 14.64
C VAL A 93 2.83 -13.03 15.00
N GLN A 94 3.50 -12.02 15.52
CA GLN A 94 2.91 -10.69 15.76
C GLN A 94 3.16 -9.80 14.54
N VAL A 95 2.09 -9.20 14.01
CA VAL A 95 2.11 -8.51 12.72
C VAL A 95 1.67 -7.06 12.90
N TYR A 96 2.54 -6.13 12.51
CA TYR A 96 2.32 -4.70 12.51
C TYR A 96 2.20 -4.11 11.09
N ALA A 97 2.50 -4.91 10.06
CA ALA A 97 2.50 -4.54 8.65
C ALA A 97 1.83 -5.63 7.80
N LYS A 98 2.07 -5.68 6.50
CA LYS A 98 1.51 -6.71 5.62
C LYS A 98 2.33 -8.00 5.71
N LEU A 99 1.65 -9.12 5.90
CA LEU A 99 2.25 -10.44 5.95
C LEU A 99 1.76 -11.32 4.79
N TYR A 100 2.69 -11.84 4.03
CA TYR A 100 2.46 -12.80 2.95
C TYR A 100 3.09 -14.14 3.33
N VAL A 101 2.32 -15.25 3.26
CA VAL A 101 2.83 -16.59 3.60
C VAL A 101 2.56 -17.53 2.43
N MET A 102 3.62 -18.03 1.80
CA MET A 102 3.48 -18.83 0.57
C MET A 102 2.92 -20.22 0.82
N GLN A 103 3.43 -20.96 1.82
CA GLN A 103 3.06 -22.37 1.99
C GLN A 103 1.88 -22.59 2.93
N GLY A 104 1.46 -21.58 3.66
CA GLY A 104 0.27 -21.63 4.49
C GLY A 104 0.49 -21.36 5.97
N VAL A 105 -0.62 -21.05 6.64
CA VAL A 105 -0.67 -20.69 8.05
C VAL A 105 -1.37 -21.79 8.83
N PHE A 106 -0.68 -22.32 9.84
CA PHE A 106 -1.17 -23.39 10.73
C PHE A 106 -1.03 -23.00 12.22
N GLY A 107 -0.39 -21.87 12.49
CA GLY A 107 -0.12 -21.35 13.83
C GLY A 107 -1.05 -20.20 14.21
N ILE A 108 -0.51 -19.33 15.09
CA ILE A 108 -1.23 -18.18 15.63
C ILE A 108 -0.66 -16.92 15.00
N ILE A 109 -1.54 -16.06 14.49
CA ILE A 109 -1.19 -14.72 14.06
C ILE A 109 -1.92 -13.71 14.93
N GLU A 110 -1.17 -12.76 15.49
CA GLU A 110 -1.67 -11.66 16.31
C GLU A 110 -1.41 -10.34 15.56
N VAL A 111 -2.46 -9.73 15.03
CA VAL A 111 -2.36 -8.48 14.29
C VAL A 111 -2.50 -7.30 15.24
N GLN A 112 -1.54 -6.38 15.17
CA GLN A 112 -1.36 -5.28 16.10
C GLN A 112 -1.57 -3.89 15.44
N SER A 113 -1.85 -3.83 14.13
CA SER A 113 -2.12 -2.61 13.39
C SER A 113 -3.38 -2.76 12.53
N GLU A 114 -4.21 -1.73 12.43
CA GLU A 114 -5.40 -1.72 11.58
C GLU A 114 -5.07 -1.76 10.08
N GLU A 115 -3.89 -1.26 9.70
CA GLU A 115 -3.42 -1.27 8.32
C GLU A 115 -2.80 -2.62 7.91
N ALA A 116 -2.56 -3.51 8.88
CA ALA A 116 -1.95 -4.79 8.63
C ALA A 116 -2.95 -5.76 8.00
N CYS A 117 -2.46 -6.58 7.10
CA CYS A 117 -3.21 -7.66 6.50
C CYS A 117 -2.37 -8.93 6.38
N ILE A 118 -3.05 -10.07 6.29
CA ILE A 118 -2.43 -11.36 6.15
C ILE A 118 -2.92 -12.00 4.86
N SER A 119 -2.01 -12.36 3.97
CA SER A 119 -2.32 -13.11 2.76
C SER A 119 -1.63 -14.46 2.76
N SER A 120 -2.37 -15.52 2.45
CA SER A 120 -1.81 -16.86 2.32
C SER A 120 -2.59 -17.72 1.34
N GLN A 121 -1.90 -18.66 0.70
CA GLN A 121 -2.52 -19.64 -0.19
C GLN A 121 -3.46 -20.60 0.55
N ARG A 122 -3.25 -20.81 1.84
CA ARG A 122 -4.15 -21.60 2.69
C ARG A 122 -3.98 -21.31 4.16
N PHE A 123 -5.03 -21.50 4.88
CA PHE A 123 -5.05 -21.56 6.34
C PHE A 123 -5.60 -22.94 6.76
N LYS A 124 -5.04 -23.53 7.77
CA LYS A 124 -5.56 -24.79 8.30
C LYS A 124 -5.45 -24.81 9.81
N ASN A 125 -6.59 -24.81 10.47
CA ASN A 125 -6.70 -24.78 11.93
C ASN A 125 -5.93 -23.62 12.57
N ALA A 126 -5.78 -22.50 11.84
CA ALA A 126 -5.08 -21.33 12.27
C ALA A 126 -5.90 -20.51 13.28
N THR A 127 -5.22 -19.76 14.14
CA THR A 127 -5.84 -18.76 15.00
C THR A 127 -5.39 -17.38 14.55
N ILE A 128 -6.32 -16.49 14.24
CA ILE A 128 -6.05 -15.12 13.85
C ILE A 128 -6.71 -14.18 14.84
N ARG A 129 -5.94 -13.25 15.40
CA ARG A 129 -6.39 -12.29 16.41
C ARG A 129 -6.18 -10.87 15.94
N PHE A 130 -7.22 -10.04 16.07
CA PHE A 130 -7.20 -8.60 15.82
C PHE A 130 -7.89 -7.90 17.00
N PHE A 131 -7.21 -6.98 17.69
CA PHE A 131 -7.81 -6.04 18.65
C PHE A 131 -8.88 -6.64 19.58
N GLY A 132 -8.61 -7.80 20.16
CA GLY A 132 -9.56 -8.48 21.06
C GLY A 132 -10.58 -9.37 20.36
N LYS A 133 -10.67 -9.34 19.03
CA LYS A 133 -11.44 -10.31 18.24
C LYS A 133 -10.54 -11.43 17.77
N SER A 134 -11.09 -12.63 17.64
CA SER A 134 -10.33 -13.78 17.15
C SER A 134 -11.20 -14.73 16.34
N ILE A 135 -10.58 -15.28 15.30
CA ILE A 135 -11.11 -16.45 14.58
C ILE A 135 -10.26 -17.65 15.00
N HIS A 136 -10.89 -18.64 15.58
CA HIS A 136 -10.26 -19.89 15.95
C HIS A 136 -10.56 -20.97 14.91
N HIS A 137 -9.64 -21.92 14.75
CA HIS A 137 -9.77 -23.04 13.82
C HIS A 137 -10.04 -22.62 12.36
N PHE A 138 -9.54 -21.43 12.00
CA PHE A 138 -9.73 -20.89 10.66
C PHE A 138 -9.09 -21.81 9.61
N THR A 139 -9.91 -22.25 8.64
CA THR A 139 -9.47 -23.17 7.60
C THR A 139 -10.01 -22.72 6.24
N THR A 140 -9.10 -22.51 5.30
CA THR A 140 -9.38 -22.29 3.87
C THR A 140 -8.27 -22.90 3.04
N PHE A 141 -8.62 -23.46 1.89
CA PHE A 141 -7.67 -24.04 0.93
C PHE A 141 -7.51 -23.18 -0.32
N GLU A 142 -8.01 -21.96 -0.27
CA GLU A 142 -7.93 -20.98 -1.33
C GLU A 142 -7.08 -19.81 -0.87
N MET A 143 -6.45 -19.10 -1.83
CA MET A 143 -5.80 -17.83 -1.55
C MET A 143 -6.77 -16.92 -0.80
N SER A 144 -6.37 -16.44 0.35
CA SER A 144 -7.23 -15.62 1.19
C SER A 144 -6.46 -14.44 1.76
N LEU A 145 -7.13 -13.29 1.78
CA LEU A 145 -6.68 -12.07 2.43
C LEU A 145 -7.52 -11.85 3.68
N VAL A 146 -6.87 -11.67 4.81
CA VAL A 146 -7.51 -11.41 6.12
C VAL A 146 -7.06 -10.06 6.63
N TYR A 147 -8.00 -9.18 6.94
CA TYR A 147 -7.74 -7.84 7.42
C TYR A 147 -8.85 -7.34 8.35
N TYR A 148 -8.65 -6.18 8.98
CA TYR A 148 -9.62 -5.55 9.87
C TYR A 148 -10.29 -4.39 9.17
N LYS A 149 -11.61 -4.34 9.18
CA LYS A 149 -12.39 -3.24 8.62
C LYS A 149 -13.74 -3.13 9.31
N ASP A 150 -14.20 -1.89 9.50
CA ASP A 150 -15.51 -1.59 10.09
C ASP A 150 -15.76 -2.32 11.43
N ASN A 151 -14.71 -2.38 12.26
CA ASN A 151 -14.70 -3.04 13.55
C ASN A 151 -14.93 -4.56 13.49
N ASP A 152 -14.60 -5.21 12.35
CA ASP A 152 -14.69 -6.66 12.20
C ASP A 152 -13.54 -7.27 11.39
N ILE A 153 -13.35 -8.59 11.54
CA ILE A 153 -12.36 -9.34 10.77
C ILE A 153 -13.00 -9.74 9.44
N VAL A 154 -12.43 -9.24 8.35
CA VAL A 154 -12.88 -9.54 6.99
C VAL A 154 -11.98 -10.58 6.36
N VAL A 155 -12.57 -11.56 5.71
CA VAL A 155 -11.87 -12.58 4.94
C VAL A 155 -12.34 -12.52 3.50
N GLU A 156 -11.43 -12.13 2.61
CA GLU A 156 -11.66 -12.18 1.18
C GLU A 156 -10.96 -13.39 0.57
N LYS A 157 -11.67 -14.11 -0.29
CA LYS A 157 -11.18 -15.29 -1.00
C LYS A 157 -11.14 -14.97 -2.49
N GLY A 158 -10.10 -15.41 -3.17
CA GLY A 158 -9.99 -15.24 -4.61
C GLY A 158 -8.56 -15.11 -5.09
N ASP A 159 -8.40 -15.08 -6.41
CA ASP A 159 -7.13 -14.88 -7.08
C ASP A 159 -6.78 -13.38 -7.05
N TYR A 160 -6.14 -12.93 -5.97
CA TYR A 160 -5.63 -11.58 -5.90
C TYR A 160 -4.29 -11.47 -6.64
N ILE A 161 -4.37 -11.53 -7.97
CA ILE A 161 -3.30 -11.01 -8.84
C ILE A 161 -3.79 -9.64 -9.33
N HIS A 162 -3.68 -8.63 -8.49
CA HIS A 162 -3.62 -7.26 -8.96
C HIS A 162 -2.17 -6.80 -8.85
N VAL A 163 -1.50 -6.91 -9.98
CA VAL A 163 -0.22 -6.25 -10.27
C VAL A 163 -0.45 -4.74 -10.33
#